data_3ad459e932651571429b12665e1fc48f
#
_entry.id   3ad459e932651571429b12665e1fc48f
#
_cell.length_a   1.000
_cell.length_b   1.000
_cell.length_c   1.000
_cell.angle_alpha   90.00
_cell.angle_beta   90.00
_cell.angle_gamma   90.00
#
_symmetry.space_group_name_H-M   'P 1'
#
loop_
_entity.id
_entity.type
_entity.pdbx_description
1 polymer ?
#
loop_
_entity_poly.entity_id
_entity_poly.type
_entity_poly.pdbx_seq_one_letter_code
_entity_poly.pdbx_strand_id
1 'polypeptide(L)'
;MQYRIDPKSGNKVSALGLGCMRFPGYQVGRPDVASARRIISRALERGVNYLDTAYLYPGNEEVVGAVLDELGARESVFLATKLPHASCKRAEDFDRFFDEQLRRLRTDHIDYYLIHNVTSPSQWERVCALGIEDWIARQKRSGRIRQIGFSFHGSAGDFPVMLDAFAWDFCQVQYNYANEYYQAGPAGVLSAAERGLAVFVME
;
A
#
# COMPACT_ATOMS: atom_id res chain seq x y z
N MET A 1 3.20 13.57 -17.19
CA MET A 1 3.07 13.20 -15.76
C MET A 1 4.08 13.99 -14.94
N GLN A 2 3.71 14.50 -13.77
CA GLN A 2 4.65 14.99 -12.77
C GLN A 2 5.09 13.86 -11.86
N TYR A 3 6.30 13.97 -11.29
CA TYR A 3 6.86 12.98 -10.38
C TYR A 3 7.35 13.63 -9.10
N ARG A 4 7.42 12.85 -8.04
CA ARG A 4 8.01 13.21 -6.74
C ARG A 4 9.07 12.19 -6.37
N ILE A 5 10.06 12.62 -5.62
CA ILE A 5 11.08 11.70 -5.09
C ILE A 5 10.64 11.25 -3.70
N ASP A 6 10.54 9.95 -3.51
CA ASP A 6 10.35 9.36 -2.19
C ASP A 6 11.63 9.61 -1.36
N PRO A 7 11.53 10.31 -0.22
CA PRO A 7 12.71 10.72 0.54
C PRO A 7 13.48 9.55 1.17
N LYS A 8 12.83 8.40 1.40
CA LYS A 8 13.47 7.21 1.99
C LYS A 8 14.13 6.31 0.96
N SER A 9 13.46 6.05 -0.16
CA SER A 9 13.95 5.12 -1.17
C SER A 9 14.69 5.80 -2.32
N GLY A 10 14.49 7.10 -2.55
CA GLY A 10 14.93 7.80 -3.74
C GLY A 10 14.11 7.49 -5.00
N ASN A 11 13.06 6.70 -4.89
CA ASN A 11 12.20 6.34 -6.01
C ASN A 11 11.51 7.56 -6.62
N LYS A 12 11.50 7.64 -7.94
CA LYS A 12 10.78 8.68 -8.69
C LYS A 12 9.37 8.21 -8.98
N VAL A 13 8.44 8.56 -8.08
CA VAL A 13 7.05 8.13 -8.10
C VAL A 13 6.17 9.18 -8.80
N SER A 14 5.23 8.74 -9.64
CA SER A 14 4.26 9.63 -10.28
C SER A 14 3.37 10.31 -9.24
N ALA A 15 3.11 11.61 -9.41
CA ALA A 15 2.29 12.39 -8.49
C ALA A 15 0.83 11.91 -8.44
N LEU A 16 0.38 11.20 -9.48
CA LEU A 16 -0.89 10.48 -9.51
C LEU A 16 -0.61 8.98 -9.49
N GLY A 17 -1.14 8.27 -8.49
CA GLY A 17 -1.18 6.81 -8.43
C GLY A 17 -2.50 6.26 -8.95
N LEU A 18 -2.51 4.99 -9.34
CA LEU A 18 -3.71 4.26 -9.70
C LEU A 18 -4.18 3.39 -8.53
N GLY A 19 -5.31 3.80 -7.89
CA GLY A 19 -6.02 2.94 -6.95
C GLY A 19 -6.81 1.86 -7.67
N CYS A 20 -6.50 0.60 -7.40
CA CYS A 20 -7.09 -0.55 -8.09
C CYS A 20 -8.35 -1.11 -7.43
N MET A 21 -8.77 -0.58 -6.28
CA MET A 21 -9.91 -1.09 -5.52
C MET A 21 -11.21 -1.13 -6.32
N ARG A 22 -11.48 -0.11 -7.13
CA ARG A 22 -12.79 0.12 -7.75
C ARG A 22 -12.81 -0.13 -9.27
N PHE A 23 -12.14 -1.17 -9.73
CA PHE A 23 -12.35 -1.62 -11.12
C PHE A 23 -13.82 -1.99 -11.36
N PRO A 24 -14.36 -1.81 -12.58
CA PRO A 24 -15.71 -2.26 -12.90
C PRO A 24 -15.91 -3.73 -12.49
N GLY A 25 -17.03 -4.03 -11.86
CA GLY A 25 -17.32 -5.37 -11.33
C GLY A 25 -16.86 -5.62 -9.89
N TYR A 26 -16.16 -4.68 -9.24
CA TYR A 26 -15.67 -4.88 -7.87
C TYR A 26 -16.81 -5.10 -6.85
N GLN A 27 -18.01 -4.51 -7.07
CA GLN A 27 -19.16 -4.64 -6.19
C GLN A 27 -19.65 -6.09 -6.05
N VAL A 28 -19.39 -6.91 -7.06
CA VAL A 28 -19.73 -8.35 -7.05
C VAL A 28 -18.50 -9.23 -6.80
N GLY A 29 -17.39 -8.64 -6.34
CA GLY A 29 -16.16 -9.35 -6.02
C GLY A 29 -15.42 -9.95 -7.23
N ARG A 30 -15.73 -9.50 -8.43
CA ARG A 30 -15.13 -9.97 -9.69
C ARG A 30 -14.85 -8.78 -10.60
N PRO A 31 -13.67 -8.17 -10.51
CA PRO A 31 -13.29 -7.09 -11.41
C PRO A 31 -13.32 -7.55 -12.87
N ASP A 32 -13.89 -6.71 -13.75
CA ASP A 32 -13.84 -6.96 -15.19
C ASP A 32 -12.41 -6.79 -15.70
N VAL A 33 -11.79 -7.91 -16.07
CA VAL A 33 -10.40 -7.98 -16.51
C VAL A 33 -10.14 -7.09 -17.73
N ALA A 34 -11.07 -7.06 -18.70
CA ALA A 34 -10.91 -6.26 -19.90
C ALA A 34 -10.92 -4.76 -19.60
N SER A 35 -11.80 -4.32 -18.71
CA SER A 35 -11.84 -2.92 -18.25
C SER A 35 -10.62 -2.56 -17.41
N ALA A 36 -10.23 -3.43 -16.47
CA ALA A 36 -9.02 -3.22 -15.66
C ALA A 36 -7.77 -3.11 -16.55
N ARG A 37 -7.63 -3.98 -17.55
CA ARG A 37 -6.55 -3.93 -18.54
C ARG A 37 -6.52 -2.58 -19.28
N ARG A 38 -7.64 -2.11 -19.78
CA ARG A 38 -7.71 -0.79 -20.45
C ARG A 38 -7.31 0.35 -19.53
N ILE A 39 -7.76 0.32 -18.26
CA ILE A 39 -7.47 1.35 -17.27
C ILE A 39 -5.98 1.34 -16.93
N ILE A 40 -5.41 0.18 -16.61
CA ILE A 40 -3.98 0.03 -16.28
C ILE A 40 -3.12 0.45 -17.47
N SER A 41 -3.37 -0.08 -18.68
CA SER A 41 -2.62 0.30 -19.88
C SER A 41 -2.65 1.82 -20.11
N ARG A 42 -3.83 2.42 -19.97
CA ARG A 42 -3.98 3.87 -20.14
C ARG A 42 -3.23 4.67 -19.08
N ALA A 43 -3.22 4.21 -17.84
CA ALA A 43 -2.46 4.85 -16.75
C ALA A 43 -0.95 4.80 -17.05
N LEU A 44 -0.42 3.64 -17.43
CA LEU A 44 0.99 3.46 -17.80
C LEU A 44 1.39 4.34 -18.98
N GLU A 45 0.61 4.38 -20.07
CA GLU A 45 0.83 5.26 -21.22
C GLU A 45 0.90 6.74 -20.83
N ARG A 46 0.20 7.14 -19.79
CA ARG A 46 0.21 8.52 -19.26
C ARG A 46 1.29 8.75 -18.21
N GLY A 47 2.14 7.76 -17.97
CA GLY A 47 3.29 7.86 -17.07
C GLY A 47 2.95 7.65 -15.59
N VAL A 48 1.79 7.07 -15.26
CA VAL A 48 1.53 6.58 -13.90
C VAL A 48 2.43 5.37 -13.68
N ASN A 49 3.17 5.38 -12.57
CA ASN A 49 4.06 4.27 -12.20
C ASN A 49 3.86 3.77 -10.76
N TYR A 50 2.76 4.15 -10.10
CA TYR A 50 2.38 3.66 -8.79
C TYR A 50 0.98 3.04 -8.86
N LEU A 51 0.88 1.75 -8.55
CA LEU A 51 -0.37 0.99 -8.53
C LEU A 51 -0.64 0.50 -7.11
N ASP A 52 -1.82 0.82 -6.57
CA ASP A 52 -2.22 0.47 -5.21
C ASP A 52 -3.37 -0.53 -5.20
N THR A 53 -3.15 -1.68 -4.59
CA THR A 53 -4.16 -2.71 -4.34
C THR A 53 -4.14 -3.19 -2.88
N ALA A 54 -4.88 -4.23 -2.53
CA ALA A 54 -4.85 -4.85 -1.22
C ALA A 54 -5.40 -6.28 -1.27
N TYR A 55 -4.98 -7.11 -0.33
CA TYR A 55 -5.50 -8.47 -0.13
C TYR A 55 -7.03 -8.50 0.02
N LEU A 56 -7.59 -7.50 0.72
CA LEU A 56 -9.02 -7.41 1.00
C LEU A 56 -9.86 -6.85 -0.16
N TYR A 57 -9.27 -6.56 -1.31
CA TYR A 57 -10.00 -6.16 -2.51
C TYR A 57 -10.27 -7.39 -3.38
N PRO A 58 -11.48 -7.98 -3.34
CA PRO A 58 -11.73 -9.29 -3.94
C PRO A 58 -11.38 -9.34 -5.43
N GLY A 59 -10.49 -10.26 -5.82
CA GLY A 59 -10.07 -10.48 -7.20
C GLY A 59 -9.13 -9.42 -7.78
N ASN A 60 -8.84 -8.33 -7.06
CA ASN A 60 -8.06 -7.23 -7.64
C ASN A 60 -6.57 -7.57 -7.79
N GLU A 61 -5.97 -8.25 -6.80
CA GLU A 61 -4.56 -8.64 -6.89
C GLU A 61 -4.32 -9.58 -8.08
N GLU A 62 -5.22 -10.54 -8.30
CA GLU A 62 -5.14 -11.46 -9.44
C GLU A 62 -5.24 -10.73 -10.79
N VAL A 63 -6.14 -9.76 -10.87
CA VAL A 63 -6.34 -8.97 -12.10
C VAL A 63 -5.14 -8.06 -12.36
N VAL A 64 -4.63 -7.36 -11.33
CA VAL A 64 -3.45 -6.51 -11.46
C VAL A 64 -2.23 -7.34 -11.88
N GLY A 65 -2.00 -8.47 -11.21
CA GLY A 65 -0.88 -9.37 -11.53
C GLY A 65 -0.97 -9.90 -12.96
N ALA A 66 -2.15 -10.37 -13.38
CA ALA A 66 -2.35 -10.88 -14.74
C ALA A 66 -2.12 -9.80 -15.81
N VAL A 67 -2.61 -8.58 -15.59
CA VAL A 67 -2.45 -7.48 -16.54
C VAL A 67 -0.99 -7.01 -16.63
N LEU A 68 -0.29 -6.87 -15.51
CA LEU A 68 1.11 -6.47 -15.50
C LEU A 68 2.00 -7.51 -16.18
N ASP A 69 1.73 -8.81 -15.97
CA ASP A 69 2.40 -9.93 -16.61
C ASP A 69 2.18 -9.92 -18.13
N GLU A 70 0.91 -9.80 -18.58
CA GLU A 70 0.55 -9.72 -19.99
C GLU A 70 1.23 -8.54 -20.72
N LEU A 71 1.34 -7.40 -20.04
CA LEU A 71 1.96 -6.19 -20.60
C LEU A 71 3.50 -6.19 -20.48
N GLY A 72 4.11 -7.15 -19.77
CA GLY A 72 5.52 -7.11 -19.41
C GLY A 72 5.91 -5.87 -18.61
N ALA A 73 4.99 -5.34 -17.79
CA ALA A 73 5.12 -4.02 -17.20
C ALA A 73 5.48 -4.03 -15.70
N ARG A 74 5.73 -5.21 -15.08
CA ARG A 74 5.99 -5.30 -13.64
C ARG A 74 7.15 -4.41 -13.19
N GLU A 75 8.25 -4.41 -13.92
CA GLU A 75 9.45 -3.63 -13.59
C GLU A 75 9.34 -2.13 -13.91
N SER A 76 8.28 -1.72 -14.58
CA SER A 76 8.03 -0.31 -14.91
C SER A 76 7.15 0.41 -13.89
N VAL A 77 6.67 -0.31 -12.87
CA VAL A 77 5.77 0.21 -11.85
C VAL A 77 6.27 -0.07 -10.44
N PHE A 78 5.91 0.81 -9.53
CA PHE A 78 5.95 0.57 -8.09
C PHE A 78 4.62 -0.03 -7.67
N LEU A 79 4.64 -1.28 -7.23
CA LEU A 79 3.45 -2.02 -6.84
C LEU A 79 3.26 -1.97 -5.32
N ALA A 80 2.07 -1.51 -4.91
CA ALA A 80 1.68 -1.46 -3.51
C ALA A 80 0.55 -2.46 -3.22
N THR A 81 0.70 -3.21 -2.13
CA THR A 81 -0.38 -4.01 -1.55
C THR A 81 -0.29 -4.03 -0.03
N LYS A 82 -1.30 -4.62 0.65
CA LYS A 82 -1.50 -4.39 2.07
C LYS A 82 -1.79 -5.71 2.81
N LEU A 83 -1.11 -5.90 3.95
CA LEU A 83 -1.33 -7.00 4.88
C LEU A 83 -2.70 -6.86 5.56
N PRO A 84 -3.60 -7.86 5.49
CA PRO A 84 -4.86 -7.87 6.22
C PRO A 84 -4.61 -8.17 7.71
N HIS A 85 -3.95 -7.26 8.43
CA HIS A 85 -3.45 -7.48 9.79
C HIS A 85 -4.52 -7.95 10.78
N ALA A 86 -5.77 -7.50 10.61
CA ALA A 86 -6.89 -7.92 11.44
C ALA A 86 -7.19 -9.43 11.32
N SER A 87 -6.82 -10.05 10.21
CA SER A 87 -6.97 -11.49 9.96
C SER A 87 -5.79 -12.32 10.47
N CYS A 88 -4.69 -11.69 10.87
CA CYS A 88 -3.53 -12.39 11.43
C CYS A 88 -3.80 -12.75 12.91
N LYS A 89 -3.74 -14.03 13.22
CA LYS A 89 -3.95 -14.62 14.56
C LYS A 89 -2.65 -15.13 15.20
N ARG A 90 -1.65 -15.42 14.38
CA ARG A 90 -0.36 -16.01 14.74
C ARG A 90 0.72 -15.56 13.76
N ALA A 91 1.98 -15.74 14.10
CA ALA A 91 3.13 -15.29 13.30
C ALA A 91 3.13 -15.85 11.87
N GLU A 92 2.74 -17.13 11.69
CA GLU A 92 2.74 -17.80 10.39
C GLU A 92 1.72 -17.20 9.41
N ASP A 93 0.71 -16.48 9.90
CA ASP A 93 -0.27 -15.83 9.05
C ASP A 93 0.35 -14.70 8.21
N PHE A 94 1.44 -14.07 8.67
CA PHE A 94 2.14 -13.04 7.91
C PHE A 94 2.73 -13.61 6.61
N ASP A 95 3.46 -14.72 6.70
CA ASP A 95 4.03 -15.39 5.51
C ASP A 95 2.91 -15.93 4.63
N ARG A 96 1.88 -16.56 5.19
CA ARG A 96 0.75 -17.11 4.45
C ARG A 96 0.03 -16.05 3.60
N PHE A 97 -0.27 -14.88 4.16
CA PHE A 97 -0.91 -13.80 3.40
C PHE A 97 0.04 -13.20 2.38
N PHE A 98 1.28 -12.96 2.75
CA PHE A 98 2.26 -12.35 1.88
C PHE A 98 2.62 -13.24 0.67
N ASP A 99 2.84 -14.53 0.89
CA ASP A 99 3.11 -15.48 -0.18
C ASP A 99 1.93 -15.59 -1.16
N GLU A 100 0.70 -15.59 -0.62
CA GLU A 100 -0.50 -15.58 -1.46
C GLU A 100 -0.62 -14.28 -2.27
N GLN A 101 -0.28 -13.11 -1.70
CA GLN A 101 -0.26 -11.85 -2.42
C GLN A 101 0.77 -11.85 -3.56
N LEU A 102 1.98 -12.33 -3.31
CA LEU A 102 3.01 -12.46 -4.36
C LEU A 102 2.54 -13.39 -5.49
N ARG A 103 1.92 -14.51 -5.13
CA ARG A 103 1.35 -15.44 -6.12
C ARG A 103 0.26 -14.79 -6.97
N ARG A 104 -0.70 -14.07 -6.35
CA ARG A 104 -1.78 -13.36 -7.04
C ARG A 104 -1.24 -12.27 -7.96
N LEU A 105 -0.29 -11.49 -7.48
CA LEU A 105 0.34 -10.38 -8.18
C LEU A 105 1.38 -10.84 -9.21
N ARG A 106 1.71 -12.14 -9.26
CA ARG A 106 2.70 -12.74 -10.18
C ARG A 106 4.06 -12.05 -10.11
N THR A 107 4.54 -11.83 -8.89
CA THR A 107 5.80 -11.12 -8.62
C THR A 107 6.56 -11.77 -7.47
N ASP A 108 7.84 -11.56 -7.40
CA ASP A 108 8.71 -12.04 -6.32
C ASP A 108 8.92 -10.99 -5.20
N HIS A 109 8.51 -9.74 -5.43
CA HIS A 109 8.66 -8.65 -4.46
C HIS A 109 7.52 -7.62 -4.53
N ILE A 110 7.37 -6.86 -3.44
CA ILE A 110 6.47 -5.70 -3.35
C ILE A 110 7.29 -4.45 -3.08
N ASP A 111 7.05 -3.40 -3.87
CA ASP A 111 7.78 -2.13 -3.72
C ASP A 111 7.33 -1.35 -2.50
N TYR A 112 6.02 -1.29 -2.25
CA TYR A 112 5.41 -0.57 -1.12
C TYR A 112 4.41 -1.47 -0.39
N TYR A 113 4.82 -2.03 0.74
CA TYR A 113 3.97 -2.91 1.53
C TYR A 113 3.39 -2.18 2.74
N LEU A 114 2.08 -2.33 2.98
CA LEU A 114 1.39 -1.58 4.03
C LEU A 114 0.75 -2.51 5.07
N ILE A 115 0.73 -2.07 6.31
CA ILE A 115 -0.22 -2.59 7.31
C ILE A 115 -1.58 -1.96 7.00
N HIS A 116 -2.57 -2.78 6.65
CA HIS A 116 -3.83 -2.32 6.04
C HIS A 116 -4.81 -1.77 7.07
N ASN A 117 -5.32 -0.55 6.83
CA ASN A 117 -6.46 0.01 7.55
C ASN A 117 -6.25 0.08 9.07
N VAL A 118 -5.12 0.67 9.49
CA VAL A 118 -4.85 0.92 10.90
C VAL A 118 -5.71 2.09 11.37
N THR A 119 -6.49 1.87 12.43
CA THR A 119 -7.38 2.88 13.01
C THR A 119 -6.97 3.29 14.43
N SER A 120 -6.07 2.55 15.07
CA SER A 120 -5.53 2.86 16.40
C SER A 120 -4.16 2.22 16.63
N PRO A 121 -3.33 2.78 17.52
CA PRO A 121 -2.03 2.19 17.89
C PRO A 121 -2.13 0.77 18.44
N SER A 122 -3.21 0.43 19.16
CA SER A 122 -3.42 -0.90 19.72
C SER A 122 -3.48 -2.01 18.67
N GLN A 123 -3.89 -1.68 17.44
CA GLN A 123 -3.86 -2.65 16.34
C GLN A 123 -2.43 -2.99 15.88
N TRP A 124 -1.53 -2.00 15.92
CA TRP A 124 -0.12 -2.22 15.68
C TRP A 124 0.52 -3.02 16.82
N GLU A 125 0.28 -2.64 18.09
CA GLU A 125 0.76 -3.36 19.26
C GLU A 125 0.36 -4.83 19.23
N ARG A 126 -0.87 -5.14 18.82
CA ARG A 126 -1.37 -6.51 18.68
C ARG A 126 -0.54 -7.34 17.68
N VAL A 127 -0.16 -6.78 16.54
CA VAL A 127 0.67 -7.52 15.57
C VAL A 127 2.15 -7.55 15.97
N CYS A 128 2.63 -6.54 16.72
CA CYS A 128 3.95 -6.58 17.35
C CYS A 128 4.05 -7.76 18.33
N ALA A 129 3.02 -8.01 19.13
CA ALA A 129 2.95 -9.16 20.02
C ALA A 129 2.98 -10.52 19.28
N LEU A 130 2.67 -10.55 17.98
CA LEU A 130 2.81 -11.71 17.10
C LEU A 130 4.18 -11.78 16.39
N GLY A 131 5.09 -10.81 16.61
CA GLY A 131 6.43 -10.80 16.03
C GLY A 131 6.52 -10.19 14.62
N ILE A 132 5.63 -9.25 14.26
CA ILE A 132 5.61 -8.65 12.92
C ILE A 132 6.90 -7.86 12.61
N GLU A 133 7.54 -7.25 13.60
CA GLU A 133 8.76 -6.45 13.40
C GLU A 133 9.92 -7.32 12.88
N ASP A 134 10.13 -8.48 13.49
CA ASP A 134 11.14 -9.46 13.03
C ASP A 134 10.79 -9.99 11.64
N TRP A 135 9.50 -10.22 11.38
CA TRP A 135 9.02 -10.65 10.07
C TRP A 135 9.31 -9.59 9.00
N ILE A 136 8.97 -8.32 9.24
CA ILE A 136 9.28 -7.21 8.34
C ILE A 136 10.79 -7.14 8.08
N ALA A 137 11.60 -7.23 9.13
CA ALA A 137 13.06 -7.19 9.01
C ALA A 137 13.59 -8.32 8.11
N ARG A 138 13.04 -9.54 8.22
CA ARG A 138 13.39 -10.67 7.34
C ARG A 138 13.01 -10.39 5.88
N GLN A 139 11.78 -9.91 5.62
CA GLN A 139 11.30 -9.64 4.27
C GLN A 139 12.07 -8.48 3.60
N LYS A 140 12.42 -7.44 4.36
CA LYS A 140 13.27 -6.35 3.84
C LYS A 140 14.68 -6.85 3.51
N ARG A 141 15.31 -7.64 4.38
CA ARG A 141 16.66 -8.21 4.11
C ARG A 141 16.70 -9.13 2.89
N SER A 142 15.64 -9.90 2.65
CA SER A 142 15.53 -10.76 1.47
C SER A 142 15.18 -9.99 0.19
N GLY A 143 14.83 -8.70 0.30
CA GLY A 143 14.41 -7.87 -0.82
C GLY A 143 12.99 -8.14 -1.30
N ARG A 144 12.21 -8.98 -0.61
CA ARG A 144 10.80 -9.26 -0.96
C ARG A 144 9.87 -8.09 -0.63
N ILE A 145 10.22 -7.27 0.38
CA ILE A 145 9.58 -5.98 0.67
C ILE A 145 10.64 -4.89 0.51
N ARG A 146 10.40 -3.91 -0.35
CA ARG A 146 11.31 -2.78 -0.57
C ARG A 146 11.08 -1.68 0.45
N GLN A 147 9.81 -1.22 0.60
CA GLN A 147 9.40 -0.18 1.53
C GLN A 147 8.25 -0.70 2.40
N ILE A 148 8.26 -0.34 3.69
CA ILE A 148 7.20 -0.71 4.64
C ILE A 148 6.49 0.53 5.17
N GLY A 149 5.17 0.50 5.19
CA GLY A 149 4.35 1.58 5.69
C GLY A 149 3.03 1.09 6.26
N PHE A 150 2.10 2.00 6.46
CA PHE A 150 0.76 1.70 6.92
C PHE A 150 -0.29 2.59 6.24
N SER A 151 -1.50 2.08 6.05
CA SER A 151 -2.65 2.90 5.67
C SER A 151 -3.47 3.22 6.91
N PHE A 152 -3.80 4.50 7.08
CA PHE A 152 -4.36 5.03 8.32
C PHE A 152 -5.78 5.59 8.11
N HIS A 153 -6.69 5.16 9.01
CA HIS A 153 -8.07 5.62 9.07
C HIS A 153 -8.52 5.96 10.51
N GLY A 154 -7.58 6.21 11.40
CA GLY A 154 -7.83 6.54 12.80
C GLY A 154 -7.99 8.03 13.07
N SER A 155 -7.96 8.39 14.34
CA SER A 155 -8.10 9.79 14.79
C SER A 155 -6.82 10.61 14.56
N ALA A 156 -6.95 11.94 14.48
CA ALA A 156 -5.81 12.85 14.41
C ALA A 156 -4.84 12.70 15.60
N GLY A 157 -5.37 12.33 16.77
CA GLY A 157 -4.55 12.11 17.97
C GLY A 157 -3.74 10.82 17.93
N ASP A 158 -4.24 9.78 17.27
CA ASP A 158 -3.55 8.49 17.15
C ASP A 158 -2.47 8.50 16.06
N PHE A 159 -2.59 9.36 15.06
CA PHE A 159 -1.69 9.36 13.93
C PHE A 159 -0.22 9.63 14.30
N PRO A 160 0.12 10.65 15.11
CA PRO A 160 1.49 10.86 15.58
C PRO A 160 2.05 9.66 16.36
N VAL A 161 1.23 9.00 17.17
CA VAL A 161 1.63 7.78 17.90
C VAL A 161 2.00 6.68 16.93
N MET A 162 1.22 6.51 15.84
CA MET A 162 1.55 5.54 14.79
C MET A 162 2.81 5.91 14.02
N LEU A 163 3.06 7.18 13.76
CA LEU A 163 4.30 7.63 13.10
C LEU A 163 5.55 7.28 13.92
N ASP A 164 5.45 7.34 15.24
CA ASP A 164 6.58 7.09 16.16
C ASP A 164 6.67 5.60 16.59
N ALA A 165 5.68 4.78 16.24
CA ALA A 165 5.59 3.39 16.69
C ALA A 165 6.59 2.43 16.01
N PHE A 166 7.10 2.79 14.83
CA PHE A 166 8.05 1.96 14.08
C PHE A 166 8.87 2.83 13.10
N ALA A 167 9.99 2.29 12.61
CA ALA A 167 10.81 2.94 11.58
C ALA A 167 10.15 2.81 10.20
N TRP A 168 9.03 3.50 9.99
CA TRP A 168 8.30 3.50 8.73
C TRP A 168 9.09 4.16 7.60
N ASP A 169 8.93 3.64 6.38
CA ASP A 169 9.47 4.28 5.18
C ASP A 169 8.45 5.27 4.58
N PHE A 170 7.14 4.99 4.71
CA PHE A 170 6.05 5.80 4.18
C PHE A 170 4.75 5.61 4.96
N CYS A 171 3.76 6.45 4.67
CA CYS A 171 2.39 6.24 5.12
C CYS A 171 1.38 6.55 4.02
N GLN A 172 0.18 5.99 4.14
CA GLN A 172 -0.95 6.27 3.26
C GLN A 172 -2.12 6.79 4.11
N VAL A 173 -2.62 7.97 3.79
CA VAL A 173 -3.63 8.68 4.56
C VAL A 173 -4.79 9.14 3.67
N GLN A 174 -5.99 9.20 4.24
CA GLN A 174 -7.10 9.90 3.64
C GLN A 174 -6.88 11.41 3.81
N TYR A 175 -6.92 12.16 2.71
CA TYR A 175 -6.80 13.61 2.73
C TYR A 175 -7.35 14.21 1.44
N ASN A 176 -8.31 15.14 1.53
CA ASN A 176 -8.85 15.82 0.37
C ASN A 176 -9.35 17.23 0.73
N TYR A 177 -9.48 18.08 -0.27
CA TYR A 177 -9.89 19.48 -0.12
C TYR A 177 -11.32 19.67 0.39
N ALA A 178 -12.18 18.67 0.29
CA ALA A 178 -13.57 18.76 0.77
C ALA A 178 -13.70 18.53 2.28
N ASN A 179 -12.73 17.82 2.88
CA ASN A 179 -12.70 17.54 4.31
C ASN A 179 -11.27 17.40 4.86
N GLU A 180 -10.54 18.51 4.89
CA GLU A 180 -9.11 18.55 5.27
C GLU A 180 -8.86 18.15 6.72
N TYR A 181 -9.83 18.33 7.63
CA TYR A 181 -9.64 18.10 9.07
C TYR A 181 -10.10 16.72 9.54
N TYR A 182 -10.31 15.79 8.63
CA TYR A 182 -10.71 14.43 8.94
C TYR A 182 -9.51 13.50 9.05
N GLN A 183 -9.53 12.56 9.99
CA GLN A 183 -8.46 11.58 10.26
C GLN A 183 -7.09 12.26 10.55
N ALA A 184 -6.03 11.99 9.78
CA ALA A 184 -4.70 12.56 10.00
C ALA A 184 -4.68 14.08 9.86
N GLY A 185 -5.47 14.64 8.96
CA GLY A 185 -5.57 16.07 8.69
C GLY A 185 -4.27 16.73 8.22
N PRO A 186 -4.28 18.06 8.03
CA PRO A 186 -3.09 18.80 7.59
C PRO A 186 -1.89 18.63 8.52
N ALA A 187 -2.13 18.68 9.84
CA ALA A 187 -1.07 18.54 10.83
C ALA A 187 -0.41 17.16 10.79
N GLY A 188 -1.19 16.10 10.58
CA GLY A 188 -0.67 14.75 10.44
C GLY A 188 0.17 14.58 9.16
N VAL A 189 -0.29 15.11 8.03
CA VAL A 189 0.45 15.09 6.76
C VAL A 189 1.80 15.80 6.90
N LEU A 190 1.82 16.99 7.51
CA LEU A 190 3.05 17.74 7.78
C LEU A 190 3.97 16.98 8.74
N SER A 191 3.43 16.43 9.80
CA SER A 191 4.19 15.64 10.78
C SER A 191 4.86 14.40 10.18
N ALA A 192 4.20 13.72 9.24
CA ALA A 192 4.80 12.62 8.50
C ALA A 192 5.93 13.10 7.59
N ALA A 193 5.72 14.22 6.87
CA ALA A 193 6.73 14.80 6.00
C ALA A 193 7.98 15.28 6.77
N GLU A 194 7.81 15.88 7.95
CA GLU A 194 8.91 16.31 8.84
C GLU A 194 9.77 15.13 9.32
N ARG A 195 9.19 13.93 9.45
CA ARG A 195 9.91 12.68 9.74
C ARG A 195 10.57 12.07 8.51
N GLY A 196 10.48 12.73 7.36
CA GLY A 196 11.03 12.27 6.09
C GLY A 196 10.30 11.07 5.50
N LEU A 197 9.01 10.84 5.83
CA LEU A 197 8.22 9.80 5.21
C LEU A 197 7.65 10.27 3.87
N ALA A 198 7.57 9.35 2.90
CA ALA A 198 6.70 9.56 1.76
C ALA A 198 5.24 9.48 2.21
N VAL A 199 4.42 10.46 1.80
CA VAL A 199 2.99 10.50 2.12
C VAL A 199 2.19 10.22 0.86
N PHE A 200 1.50 9.09 0.83
CA PHE A 200 0.54 8.75 -0.22
C PHE A 200 -0.86 9.13 0.22
N VAL A 201 -1.56 9.85 -0.63
CA VAL A 201 -2.94 10.31 -0.34
C VAL A 201 -3.92 9.41 -1.07
N MET A 202 -4.90 8.91 -0.33
CA MET A 202 -6.06 8.18 -0.85
C MET A 202 -7.34 9.01 -0.64
N GLU A 203 -8.34 8.84 -1.55
CA GLU A 203 -9.65 9.52 -1.59
C GLU A 203 -9.56 11.00 -1.98
#